data_8eee022d85d9c90fd524a6d099f4ad59
#
_entry.id   8eee022d85d9c90fd524a6d099f4ad59
#
_cell.length_a   1.000
_cell.length_b   1.000
_cell.length_c   1.000
_cell.angle_alpha   90.00
_cell.angle_beta   90.00
_cell.angle_gamma   90.00
#
_symmetry.space_group_name_H-M   'P 1'
#
loop_
_entity.id
_entity.type
_entity.pdbx_description
1 polymer ?
#
loop_
_entity_poly.entity_id
_entity_poly.type
_entity_poly.pdbx_seq_one_letter_code
_entity_poly.pdbx_strand_id
1 'polypeptide(L)'
;MTDDELQTLFEDATSDYAMCESDAALAKLARATAAVSESFEAWHALAEVNFSLRRLDAALAAADRAHALRPQDLFINTTLSRIWMERGDKARAEHFGAQAKIGAWKDQLKKPDQQAGGVK
;
A
#
# COMPACT_ATOMS: atom_id res chain seq x y z
N MET A 1 17.17 -3.24 -12.89
CA MET A 1 17.37 -2.51 -11.60
C MET A 1 17.72 -3.52 -10.54
N THR A 2 18.75 -3.27 -9.79
CA THR A 2 19.15 -4.14 -8.68
C THR A 2 18.29 -3.85 -7.46
N ASP A 3 18.31 -4.78 -6.49
CA ASP A 3 17.57 -4.59 -5.24
C ASP A 3 18.03 -3.33 -4.49
N ASP A 4 19.34 -3.06 -4.49
CA ASP A 4 19.87 -1.86 -3.84
C ASP A 4 19.41 -0.59 -4.54
N GLU A 5 19.38 -0.58 -5.86
CA GLU A 5 18.88 0.55 -6.63
C GLU A 5 17.39 0.80 -6.36
N LEU A 6 16.61 -0.28 -6.31
CA LEU A 6 15.19 -0.20 -6.00
C LEU A 6 14.98 0.38 -4.59
N GLN A 7 15.73 -0.12 -3.62
CA GLN A 7 15.63 0.34 -2.24
C GLN A 7 16.00 1.81 -2.11
N THR A 8 17.08 2.23 -2.77
CA THR A 8 17.49 3.64 -2.78
C THR A 8 16.42 4.53 -3.38
N LEU A 9 15.87 4.10 -4.51
CA LEU A 9 14.81 4.86 -5.19
C LEU A 9 13.56 4.98 -4.32
N PHE A 10 13.20 3.90 -3.64
CA PHE A 10 12.05 3.90 -2.73
C PHE A 10 12.28 4.84 -1.54
N GLU A 11 13.48 4.78 -0.95
CA GLU A 11 13.82 5.66 0.18
C GLU A 11 13.83 7.12 -0.22
N ASP A 12 14.38 7.43 -1.40
CA ASP A 12 14.37 8.79 -1.92
C ASP A 12 12.95 9.28 -2.16
N ALA A 13 12.09 8.42 -2.70
CA ALA A 13 10.69 8.77 -2.94
C ALA A 13 9.96 9.05 -1.62
N THR A 14 10.23 8.24 -0.60
CA THR A 14 9.64 8.42 0.73
C THR A 14 10.10 9.75 1.33
N SER A 15 11.37 10.07 1.19
CA SER A 15 11.92 11.35 1.65
C SER A 15 11.29 12.53 0.91
N ASP A 16 11.16 12.43 -0.41
CA ASP A 16 10.50 13.47 -1.21
C ASP A 16 9.07 13.71 -0.74
N TYR A 17 8.35 12.62 -0.49
CA TYR A 17 6.98 12.73 -0.03
C TYR A 17 6.91 13.42 1.34
N ALA A 18 7.80 13.06 2.25
CA ALA A 18 7.87 13.66 3.58
C ALA A 18 8.20 15.16 3.51
N MET A 19 8.93 15.57 2.47
CA MET A 19 9.27 16.98 2.24
C MET A 19 8.21 17.70 1.40
N CYS A 20 7.05 17.10 1.19
CA CYS A 20 5.96 17.65 0.38
C CYS A 20 6.32 17.79 -1.10
N GLU A 21 7.29 17.04 -1.58
CA GLU A 21 7.68 17.01 -2.98
C GLU A 21 7.01 15.82 -3.67
N SER A 22 5.69 15.84 -3.73
CA SER A 22 4.89 14.71 -4.18
C SER A 22 5.13 14.36 -5.65
N ASP A 23 5.36 15.35 -6.52
CA ASP A 23 5.62 15.07 -7.94
C ASP A 23 6.94 14.33 -8.12
N ALA A 24 7.97 14.70 -7.36
CA ALA A 24 9.25 13.99 -7.39
C ALA A 24 9.09 12.56 -6.87
N ALA A 25 8.32 12.38 -5.79
CA ALA A 25 8.04 11.07 -5.24
C ALA A 25 7.31 10.19 -6.27
N LEU A 26 6.29 10.74 -6.93
CA LEU A 26 5.54 10.00 -7.96
C LEU A 26 6.44 9.56 -9.12
N ALA A 27 7.32 10.45 -9.58
CA ALA A 27 8.22 10.13 -10.68
C ALA A 27 9.15 8.95 -10.30
N LYS A 28 9.69 8.97 -9.09
CA LYS A 28 10.56 7.91 -8.60
C LYS A 28 9.82 6.60 -8.44
N LEU A 29 8.59 6.64 -7.88
CA LEU A 29 7.78 5.44 -7.71
C LEU A 29 7.33 4.87 -9.05
N ALA A 30 7.02 5.72 -10.02
CA ALA A 30 6.70 5.26 -11.36
C ALA A 30 7.89 4.53 -12.01
N ARG A 31 9.09 5.03 -11.80
CA ARG A 31 10.30 4.35 -12.28
C ARG A 31 10.49 3.00 -11.59
N ALA A 32 10.25 2.96 -10.28
CA ALA A 32 10.38 1.73 -9.51
C ALA A 32 9.39 0.66 -9.99
N THR A 33 8.12 1.03 -10.19
CA THR A 33 7.09 0.07 -10.62
C THR A 33 7.29 -0.36 -12.06
N ALA A 34 7.84 0.50 -12.91
CA ALA A 34 8.16 0.14 -14.30
C ALA A 34 9.35 -0.82 -14.36
N ALA A 35 10.34 -0.61 -13.50
CA ALA A 35 11.54 -1.44 -13.49
C ALA A 35 11.32 -2.77 -12.77
N VAL A 36 10.54 -2.77 -11.68
CA VAL A 36 10.25 -3.97 -10.88
C VAL A 36 8.75 -4.04 -10.64
N SER A 37 8.04 -4.61 -11.61
CA SER A 37 6.57 -4.66 -11.59
C SER A 37 5.99 -5.54 -10.48
N GLU A 38 6.83 -6.31 -9.80
CA GLU A 38 6.41 -7.18 -8.69
C GLU A 38 6.75 -6.61 -7.31
N SER A 39 7.13 -5.33 -7.24
CA SER A 39 7.40 -4.67 -5.97
C SER A 39 6.10 -4.21 -5.33
N PHE A 40 5.61 -4.97 -4.37
CA PHE A 40 4.42 -4.62 -3.60
C PHE A 40 4.58 -3.25 -2.94
N GLU A 41 5.72 -3.00 -2.32
CA GLU A 41 6.00 -1.77 -1.58
C GLU A 41 5.93 -0.55 -2.50
N ALA A 42 6.48 -0.66 -3.72
CA ALA A 42 6.47 0.44 -4.67
C ALA A 42 5.04 0.74 -5.14
N TRP A 43 4.25 -0.29 -5.46
CA TRP A 43 2.85 -0.10 -5.85
C TRP A 43 2.01 0.48 -4.71
N HIS A 44 2.21 -0.03 -3.49
CA HIS A 44 1.49 0.48 -2.32
C HIS A 44 1.85 1.95 -2.07
N ALA A 45 3.12 2.29 -2.11
CA ALA A 45 3.55 3.68 -1.92
C ALA A 45 2.98 4.59 -3.00
N LEU A 46 2.96 4.13 -4.26
CA LEU A 46 2.38 4.88 -5.37
C LEU A 46 0.89 5.15 -5.12
N ALA A 47 0.16 4.14 -4.62
CA ALA A 47 -1.24 4.28 -4.27
C ALA A 47 -1.44 5.33 -3.16
N GLU A 48 -0.60 5.29 -2.11
CA GLU A 48 -0.73 6.21 -0.99
C GLU A 48 -0.44 7.66 -1.39
N VAL A 49 0.59 7.89 -2.20
CA VAL A 49 0.91 9.25 -2.65
C VAL A 49 -0.21 9.79 -3.53
N ASN A 50 -0.71 9.00 -4.47
CA ASN A 50 -1.83 9.42 -5.31
C ASN A 50 -3.09 9.68 -4.49
N PHE A 51 -3.35 8.86 -3.49
CA PHE A 51 -4.51 9.06 -2.61
C PHE A 51 -4.41 10.38 -1.86
N SER A 52 -3.23 10.71 -1.33
CA SER A 52 -3.03 11.95 -0.60
C SER A 52 -3.20 13.18 -1.51
N LEU A 53 -2.93 13.03 -2.79
CA LEU A 53 -3.12 14.09 -3.78
C LEU A 53 -4.54 14.11 -4.34
N ARG A 54 -5.42 13.26 -3.83
CA ARG A 54 -6.81 13.14 -4.27
C ARG A 54 -6.94 12.66 -5.72
N ARG A 55 -5.92 11.99 -6.22
CA ARG A 55 -5.94 11.36 -7.55
C ARG A 55 -6.46 9.94 -7.40
N LEU A 56 -7.77 9.82 -7.18
CA LEU A 56 -8.39 8.56 -6.77
C LEU A 56 -8.28 7.46 -7.81
N ASP A 57 -8.42 7.78 -9.10
CA ASP A 57 -8.30 6.76 -10.15
C ASP A 57 -6.88 6.20 -10.23
N ALA A 58 -5.88 7.06 -10.16
CA ALA A 58 -4.49 6.63 -10.17
C ALA A 58 -4.15 5.84 -8.89
N ALA A 59 -4.68 6.28 -7.75
CA ALA A 59 -4.49 5.56 -6.49
C ALA A 59 -5.10 4.16 -6.58
N LEU A 60 -6.30 4.04 -7.14
CA LEU A 60 -6.97 2.75 -7.28
C LEU A 60 -6.18 1.82 -8.21
N ALA A 61 -5.70 2.33 -9.34
CA ALA A 61 -4.94 1.52 -10.27
C ALA A 61 -3.67 0.94 -9.61
N ALA A 62 -2.94 1.77 -8.85
CA ALA A 62 -1.75 1.31 -8.15
C ALA A 62 -2.11 0.33 -7.01
N ALA A 63 -3.17 0.63 -6.26
CA ALA A 63 -3.61 -0.23 -5.18
C ALA A 63 -4.06 -1.60 -5.69
N ASP A 64 -4.73 -1.66 -6.84
CA ASP A 64 -5.13 -2.94 -7.44
C ASP A 64 -3.92 -3.78 -7.81
N ARG A 65 -2.84 -3.17 -8.30
CA ARG A 65 -1.61 -3.90 -8.61
C ARG A 65 -0.96 -4.44 -7.33
N ALA A 66 -0.91 -3.64 -6.28
CA ALA A 66 -0.37 -4.10 -5.00
C ALA A 66 -1.23 -5.22 -4.42
N HIS A 67 -2.54 -5.10 -4.50
CA HIS A 67 -3.48 -6.11 -4.02
C HIS A 67 -3.31 -7.43 -4.78
N ALA A 68 -3.07 -7.37 -6.09
CA ALA A 68 -2.83 -8.58 -6.87
C ALA A 68 -1.58 -9.33 -6.40
N LEU A 69 -0.58 -8.59 -5.91
CA LEU A 69 0.66 -9.19 -5.39
C LEU A 69 0.48 -9.76 -3.99
N ARG A 70 -0.31 -9.11 -3.14
CA ARG A 70 -0.57 -9.54 -1.77
C ARG A 70 -2.03 -9.31 -1.40
N PRO A 71 -2.94 -10.22 -1.83
CA PRO A 71 -4.39 -9.99 -1.65
C PRO A 71 -4.87 -9.98 -0.19
N GLN A 72 -4.08 -10.53 0.72
CA GLN A 72 -4.47 -10.63 2.13
C GLN A 72 -3.71 -9.65 3.03
N ASP A 73 -2.93 -8.75 2.43
CA ASP A 73 -2.19 -7.78 3.21
C ASP A 73 -3.13 -6.78 3.88
N LEU A 74 -2.94 -6.57 5.18
CA LEU A 74 -3.76 -5.66 5.97
C LEU A 74 -3.73 -4.24 5.40
N PHE A 75 -2.53 -3.75 5.10
CA PHE A 75 -2.37 -2.34 4.72
C PHE A 75 -2.97 -2.04 3.36
N ILE A 76 -2.79 -2.94 2.38
CA ILE A 76 -3.35 -2.67 1.04
C ILE A 76 -4.87 -2.76 1.05
N ASN A 77 -5.45 -3.69 1.83
CA ASN A 77 -6.90 -3.76 1.94
C ASN A 77 -7.46 -2.53 2.65
N THR A 78 -6.75 -2.00 3.64
CA THR A 78 -7.12 -0.74 4.29
C THR A 78 -7.07 0.42 3.30
N THR A 79 -6.03 0.49 2.49
CA THR A 79 -5.88 1.52 1.47
C THR A 79 -7.03 1.45 0.45
N LEU A 80 -7.35 0.25 -0.03
CA LEU A 80 -8.47 0.07 -0.96
C LEU A 80 -9.80 0.48 -0.34
N SER A 81 -10.02 0.13 0.94
CA SER A 81 -11.23 0.54 1.65
C SER A 81 -11.35 2.06 1.67
N ARG A 82 -10.27 2.75 1.98
CA ARG A 82 -10.26 4.22 2.02
C ARG A 82 -10.52 4.83 0.64
N ILE A 83 -9.91 4.29 -0.40
CA ILE A 83 -10.11 4.78 -1.76
C ILE A 83 -11.57 4.63 -2.17
N TRP A 84 -12.16 3.46 -1.95
CA TRP A 84 -13.56 3.24 -2.32
C TRP A 84 -14.51 4.10 -1.50
N MET A 85 -14.21 4.34 -0.23
CA MET A 85 -15.01 5.26 0.59
C MET A 85 -15.00 6.67 -0.02
N GLU A 86 -13.82 7.16 -0.42
CA GLU A 86 -13.71 8.49 -1.05
C GLU A 86 -14.40 8.55 -2.41
N ARG A 87 -14.49 7.42 -3.12
CA ARG A 87 -15.21 7.35 -4.38
C ARG A 87 -16.71 7.23 -4.17
N GLY A 88 -17.18 7.07 -2.94
CA GLY A 88 -18.59 6.96 -2.62
C GLY A 88 -19.16 5.55 -2.77
N ASP A 89 -18.33 4.53 -2.95
CA ASP A 89 -18.78 3.14 -3.05
C ASP A 89 -18.62 2.46 -1.68
N LYS A 90 -19.65 2.60 -0.88
CA LYS A 90 -19.65 2.06 0.48
C LYS A 90 -19.54 0.54 0.51
N ALA A 91 -20.21 -0.15 -0.43
CA ALA A 91 -20.18 -1.61 -0.47
C ALA A 91 -18.78 -2.15 -0.68
N ARG A 92 -18.04 -1.59 -1.65
CA ARG A 92 -16.65 -1.99 -1.88
C ARG A 92 -15.74 -1.59 -0.72
N ALA A 93 -15.96 -0.41 -0.14
CA ALA A 93 -15.19 0.02 1.02
C ALA A 93 -15.33 -0.96 2.17
N GLU A 94 -16.56 -1.41 2.44
CA GLU A 94 -16.83 -2.38 3.51
C GLU A 94 -16.21 -3.75 3.19
N HIS A 95 -16.26 -4.16 1.93
CA HIS A 95 -15.65 -5.42 1.50
C HIS A 95 -14.15 -5.43 1.82
N PHE A 96 -13.41 -4.40 1.39
CA PHE A 96 -11.98 -4.33 1.63
C PHE A 96 -11.65 -4.09 3.11
N GLY A 97 -12.49 -3.34 3.82
CA GLY A 97 -12.34 -3.18 5.26
C GLY A 97 -12.45 -4.51 6.00
N ALA A 98 -13.39 -5.36 5.61
CA ALA A 98 -13.54 -6.69 6.17
C ALA A 98 -12.30 -7.56 5.86
N GLN A 99 -11.79 -7.49 4.62
CA GLN A 99 -10.58 -8.22 4.25
C GLN A 99 -9.37 -7.75 5.07
N ALA A 100 -9.27 -6.47 5.37
CA ALA A 100 -8.21 -5.95 6.22
C ALA A 100 -8.26 -6.55 7.62
N LYS A 101 -9.45 -6.65 8.20
CA LYS A 101 -9.63 -7.27 9.53
C LYS A 101 -9.25 -8.74 9.51
N ILE A 102 -9.65 -9.47 8.48
CA ILE A 102 -9.30 -10.88 8.33
C ILE A 102 -7.79 -11.04 8.21
N GLY A 103 -7.13 -10.20 7.41
CA GLY A 103 -5.68 -10.23 7.27
C GLY A 103 -4.96 -9.98 8.58
N ALA A 104 -5.42 -9.00 9.36
CA ALA A 104 -4.84 -8.69 10.65
C ALA A 104 -4.99 -9.88 11.62
N TRP A 105 -6.16 -10.50 11.63
CA TRP A 105 -6.41 -11.65 12.48
C TRP A 105 -5.52 -12.84 12.11
N LYS A 106 -5.36 -13.10 10.82
CA LYS A 106 -4.48 -14.18 10.34
C LYS A 106 -3.03 -13.92 10.76
N ASP A 107 -2.58 -12.67 10.70
CA ASP A 107 -1.24 -12.32 11.13
C ASP A 107 -1.03 -12.57 12.62
N GLN A 108 -2.04 -12.29 13.44
CA GLN A 108 -1.97 -12.61 14.87
C GLN A 108 -1.82 -14.10 15.11
N LEU A 109 -2.54 -14.91 14.34
CA LEU A 109 -2.44 -16.37 14.46
C LEU A 109 -1.06 -16.89 14.08
N LYS A 110 -0.35 -16.21 13.18
CA LYS A 110 1.01 -16.58 12.80
C LYS A 110 2.05 -16.22 13.85
N LYS A 111 1.68 -15.45 14.87
CA LYS A 111 2.59 -14.96 15.91
C LYS A 111 2.06 -15.32 17.30
N PRO A 112 1.84 -16.63 17.58
CA PRO A 112 1.23 -17.04 18.86
C PRO A 112 2.07 -16.66 20.07
N ASP A 113 3.39 -16.62 19.95
CA ASP A 113 4.27 -16.24 21.05
C ASP A 113 4.05 -14.81 21.50
N GLN A 114 3.80 -13.91 20.56
CA GLN A 114 3.51 -12.53 20.88
C GLN A 114 2.16 -12.41 21.60
N GLN A 115 1.19 -13.20 21.18
CA GLN A 115 -0.10 -13.22 21.86
C GLN A 115 0.03 -13.74 23.28
N ALA A 116 0.77 -14.84 23.46
CA ALA A 116 0.98 -15.41 24.77
C ALA A 116 1.69 -14.41 25.70
N GLY A 117 2.66 -13.69 25.18
CA GLY A 117 3.33 -12.64 25.93
C GLY A 117 2.41 -11.50 26.30
N GLY A 118 1.47 -11.16 25.43
CA GLY A 118 0.50 -10.09 25.68
C GLY A 118 -0.54 -10.44 26.73
N VAL A 119 -0.80 -11.71 26.94
CA VAL A 119 -1.81 -12.16 27.91
C VAL A 119 -1.32 -12.03 29.34
N LYS A 120 -0.05 -12.06 29.53
CA LYS A 120 0.55 -11.94 30.87
C LYS A 120 0.51 -10.50 31.36
#